data_a5f54611e400575075b1ec472cd47e28
#
_entry.id   a5f54611e400575075b1ec472cd47e28
#
_cell.length_a   1.000
_cell.length_b   1.000
_cell.length_c   1.000
_cell.angle_alpha   90.00
_cell.angle_beta   90.00
_cell.angle_gamma   90.00
#
_symmetry.space_group_name_H-M   'P 1'
#
loop_
_entity.id
_entity.type
_entity.pdbx_description
1 polymer ?
#
loop_
_entity_poly.entity_id
_entity_poly.type
_entity_poly.pdbx_seq_one_letter_code
_entity_poly.pdbx_strand_id
1 'polypeptide(L)' 'NLSGADLVGAKLRWTNLTGAICDRNTVWPPGFDPTAAGVIID' A
#
# COMPACT_ATOMS: atom_id res chain seq x y z
N ASN A 1 -4.19 3.07 8.40
CA ASN A 1 -4.97 1.93 7.91
C ASN A 1 -5.43 2.21 6.49
N LEU A 2 -5.00 1.38 5.56
CA LEU A 2 -5.27 1.57 4.13
C LEU A 2 -6.27 0.53 3.60
N SER A 3 -6.93 -0.20 4.48
CA SER A 3 -7.86 -1.25 4.06
C SER A 3 -8.94 -0.67 3.16
N GLY A 4 -9.11 -1.27 1.99
CA GLY A 4 -10.10 -0.84 1.00
C GLY A 4 -9.74 0.42 0.24
N ALA A 5 -8.58 1.02 0.49
CA ALA A 5 -8.21 2.26 -0.19
C ALA A 5 -7.86 2.02 -1.65
N ASP A 6 -8.18 2.99 -2.50
CA ASP A 6 -7.78 3.00 -3.90
C ASP A 6 -6.58 3.93 -4.05
N LEU A 7 -5.42 3.35 -4.29
CA LEU A 7 -4.18 4.09 -4.39
C LEU A 7 -3.65 4.17 -5.81
N VAL A 8 -4.44 3.74 -6.79
CA VAL A 8 -4.05 3.86 -8.19
C VAL A 8 -3.81 5.34 -8.50
N GLY A 9 -2.66 5.63 -9.09
CA GLY A 9 -2.27 7.00 -9.38
C GLY A 9 -1.58 7.73 -8.23
N ALA A 10 -1.58 7.16 -7.03
CA ALA A 10 -0.87 7.76 -5.91
C ALA A 10 0.64 7.65 -6.12
N LYS A 11 1.35 8.69 -5.72
CA LYS A 11 2.81 8.71 -5.81
C LYS A 11 3.38 8.26 -4.47
N LEU A 12 3.72 6.98 -4.39
CA LEU A 12 4.20 6.38 -3.15
C LEU A 12 5.72 6.31 -3.06
N ARG A 13 6.42 6.86 -4.06
CA ARG A 13 7.88 6.92 -4.02
C ARG A 13 8.31 7.74 -2.81
N TRP A 14 9.27 7.21 -2.07
CA TRP A 14 9.82 7.86 -0.87
C TRP A 14 8.83 7.96 0.29
N THR A 15 7.64 7.38 0.16
CA THR A 15 6.68 7.35 1.26
C THR A 15 7.03 6.22 2.22
N ASN A 16 7.07 6.53 3.50
CA ASN A 16 7.35 5.51 4.50
C ASN A 16 6.03 4.85 4.91
N LEU A 17 5.83 3.62 4.45
CA LEU A 17 4.62 2.85 4.76
C LEU A 17 4.88 1.74 5.77
N THR A 18 6.06 1.73 6.39
CA THR A 18 6.38 0.70 7.38
C THR A 18 5.33 0.67 8.49
N GLY A 19 4.75 -0.51 8.72
CA GLY A 19 3.72 -0.68 9.74
C GLY A 19 2.32 -0.29 9.31
N ALA A 20 2.14 0.25 8.10
CA ALA A 20 0.80 0.53 7.59
C ALA A 20 0.02 -0.77 7.41
N ILE A 21 -1.28 -0.74 7.67
CA ILE A 21 -2.14 -1.91 7.58
C ILE A 21 -3.03 -1.78 6.36
N CYS A 22 -3.10 -2.83 5.56
CA CYS A 22 -4.01 -2.89 4.42
C CYS A 22 -4.67 -4.26 4.36
N ASP A 23 -5.57 -4.46 3.41
CA ASP A 23 -6.20 -5.75 3.17
C ASP A 23 -6.18 -6.07 1.68
N ARG A 24 -6.77 -7.22 1.31
CA ARG A 24 -6.80 -7.66 -0.08
C ARG A 24 -7.61 -6.72 -0.98
N ASN A 25 -8.46 -5.88 -0.41
CA ASN A 25 -9.27 -4.94 -1.16
C ASN A 25 -8.56 -3.62 -1.42
N THR A 26 -7.37 -3.42 -0.83
CA THR A 26 -6.56 -2.24 -1.11
C THR A 26 -6.01 -2.34 -2.52
N VAL A 27 -6.20 -1.30 -3.31
CA VAL A 27 -5.72 -1.26 -4.70
C VAL A 27 -4.45 -0.42 -4.74
N TRP A 28 -3.36 -1.03 -5.22
CA TRP A 28 -2.05 -0.40 -5.26
C TRP A 28 -1.73 0.07 -6.68
N PRO A 29 -0.88 1.09 -6.83
CA PRO A 29 -0.44 1.52 -8.16
C PRO A 29 0.28 0.38 -8.89
N PRO A 30 0.22 0.34 -10.24
CA PRO A 30 0.95 -0.65 -11.01
C PRO A 30 2.45 -0.63 -10.66
N GLY A 31 3.03 -1.80 -10.46
CA GLY A 31 4.45 -1.92 -10.16
C GLY A 31 4.83 -1.66 -8.71
N PHE A 32 3.89 -1.28 -7.87
CA PHE A 32 4.17 -1.08 -6.45
C PHE A 32 4.06 -2.41 -5.68
N ASP A 33 5.06 -2.70 -4.85
CA ASP A 33 5.05 -3.90 -4.01
C ASP A 33 4.88 -3.50 -2.55
N PRO A 34 3.67 -3.63 -2.00
CA PRO A 34 3.42 -3.23 -0.62
C PRO A 34 4.19 -4.09 0.39
N THR A 35 4.40 -5.36 0.08
CA THR A 35 5.16 -6.24 0.98
C THR A 35 6.59 -5.75 1.12
N ALA A 36 7.22 -5.37 0.01
CA ALA A 36 8.59 -4.85 0.04
C ALA A 36 8.65 -3.50 0.77
N ALA A 37 7.55 -2.75 0.79
CA ALA A 37 7.48 -1.46 1.47
C ALA A 37 7.25 -1.58 2.97
N GLY A 38 7.07 -2.79 3.50
CA GLY A 38 6.85 -3.00 4.93
C GLY A 38 5.40 -2.89 5.37
N VAL A 39 4.47 -2.89 4.42
CA VAL A 39 3.04 -2.84 4.72
C VAL A 39 2.59 -4.18 5.29
N ILE A 40 1.71 -4.13 6.29
CA ILE A 40 1.14 -5.32 6.90
C ILE A 40 -0.19 -5.62 6.19
N ILE A 41 -0.27 -6.80 5.58
CA ILE A 41 -1.48 -7.24 4.88
C ILE A 41 -2.29 -8.09 5.83
N ASP A 42 -3.46 -7.60 6.16
CA ASP A 42 -4.33 -8.25 7.13
C ASP A 42 -5.27 -9.25 6.45
#